data_c89a8c24a08f078c7ab33a7a7f90bd90
#
_entry.id   c89a8c24a08f078c7ab33a7a7f90bd90
#
_cell.length_a   1.000
_cell.length_b   1.000
_cell.length_c   1.000
_cell.angle_alpha   90.00
_cell.angle_beta   90.00
_cell.angle_gamma   90.00
#
_symmetry.space_group_name_H-M   'P 1'
#
loop_
_entity.id
_entity.type
_entity.pdbx_description
1 polymer ?
#
loop_
_entity_poly.entity_id
_entity_poly.type
_entity_poly.pdbx_seq_one_letter_code
_entity_poly.pdbx_strand_id
1 'polypeptide(L)'
;VDVSLFVPTMMDNPHSETVTLPPKSEDDYDIGISFSSDVLTSKKATFDNLVQPEIKVTYKQSGEEKLAQKKMESSYVLGKGKLTWSNPDMIACYVTPADAVVDKFARNFIQYYTPVLNDYFGRSNLGRAIILFDALGIHGLVYNIDLETPFLDIADDKSAFDTVKYPGDMLRDKIGDCDDLTALFGSLMANLGIETMFLDVFKPGAGHIFVMFDSGIKPDEVKKYFLDENEVVVLNNKVWIPVEATLVGKPFFSAWKQGALKYNEMKIENY
;
A
#
# COMPACT_ATOMS: atom_id res chain seq x y z
N VAL A 1 -15.83 -31.85 4.40
CA VAL A 1 -15.97 -31.01 5.59
C VAL A 1 -16.39 -29.63 5.14
N ASP A 2 -17.52 -29.14 5.65
CA ASP A 2 -17.94 -27.76 5.40
C ASP A 2 -17.52 -26.89 6.58
N VAL A 3 -16.75 -25.86 6.31
CA VAL A 3 -16.27 -24.91 7.30
C VAL A 3 -16.98 -23.58 7.07
N SER A 4 -17.54 -23.01 8.13
CA SER A 4 -18.26 -21.75 8.08
C SER A 4 -17.69 -20.79 9.13
N LEU A 5 -17.36 -19.59 8.71
CA LEU A 5 -16.89 -18.50 9.55
C LEU A 5 -17.94 -17.37 9.57
N PHE A 6 -18.25 -16.89 10.76
CA PHE A 6 -19.13 -15.75 10.97
C PHE A 6 -18.50 -14.76 11.93
N VAL A 7 -18.48 -13.49 11.54
CA VAL A 7 -18.06 -12.38 12.39
C VAL A 7 -19.30 -11.55 12.73
N PRO A 8 -19.86 -11.70 13.94
CA PRO A 8 -21.05 -10.98 14.35
C PRO A 8 -20.87 -9.47 14.19
N THR A 9 -21.93 -8.79 13.78
CA THR A 9 -21.97 -7.33 13.53
C THR A 9 -21.19 -6.83 12.32
N MET A 10 -20.36 -7.67 11.70
CA MET A 10 -19.53 -7.31 10.54
C MET A 10 -19.95 -8.03 9.26
N MET A 11 -20.60 -9.16 9.37
CA MET A 11 -21.07 -9.96 8.25
C MET A 11 -22.59 -10.14 8.33
N ASP A 12 -23.28 -10.11 7.20
CA ASP A 12 -24.72 -10.36 7.11
C ASP A 12 -25.02 -11.86 7.19
N ASN A 13 -24.14 -12.66 6.59
CA ASN A 13 -24.24 -14.12 6.55
C ASN A 13 -22.87 -14.74 6.80
N PRO A 14 -22.83 -15.97 7.36
CA PRO A 14 -21.60 -16.73 7.44
C PRO A 14 -20.99 -16.98 6.06
N HIS A 15 -19.68 -16.86 5.95
CA HIS A 15 -18.94 -17.35 4.79
C HIS A 15 -18.68 -18.86 4.98
N SER A 16 -18.95 -19.67 3.96
CA SER A 16 -18.81 -21.13 4.04
C SER A 16 -18.03 -21.67 2.86
N GLU A 17 -17.09 -22.56 3.16
CA GLU A 17 -16.28 -23.26 2.16
C GLU A 17 -16.26 -24.77 2.43
N THR A 18 -16.20 -25.56 1.36
CA THR A 18 -16.08 -27.02 1.45
C THR A 18 -14.62 -27.42 1.27
N VAL A 19 -14.06 -28.06 2.28
CA VAL A 19 -12.67 -28.52 2.30
C VAL A 19 -12.63 -30.04 2.23
N THR A 20 -11.74 -30.60 1.42
CA THR A 20 -11.52 -32.05 1.36
C THR A 20 -10.25 -32.37 2.15
N LEU A 21 -10.43 -33.06 3.30
CA LEU A 21 -9.32 -33.53 4.11
C LEU A 21 -9.14 -35.05 3.92
N PRO A 22 -7.91 -35.51 3.64
CA PRO A 22 -7.61 -36.94 3.66
C PRO A 22 -7.87 -37.57 5.05
N PRO A 23 -8.20 -38.84 5.13
CA PRO A 23 -8.39 -39.50 6.42
C PRO A 23 -7.14 -39.39 7.31
N LYS A 24 -7.33 -39.00 8.57
CA LYS A 24 -6.25 -38.82 9.57
C LYS A 24 -5.19 -37.77 9.20
N SER A 25 -5.51 -36.81 8.30
CA SER A 25 -4.67 -35.65 8.06
C SER A 25 -5.05 -34.48 8.99
N GLU A 26 -4.08 -33.64 9.22
CA GLU A 26 -4.22 -32.31 9.83
C GLU A 26 -3.70 -31.32 8.81
N ASP A 27 -4.42 -30.22 8.60
CA ASP A 27 -4.06 -29.21 7.62
C ASP A 27 -4.53 -27.83 8.09
N ASP A 28 -3.78 -26.80 7.76
CA ASP A 28 -4.14 -25.41 7.98
C ASP A 28 -4.89 -24.86 6.76
N TYR A 29 -5.96 -24.15 6.99
CA TYR A 29 -6.82 -23.66 5.94
C TYR A 29 -7.20 -22.18 6.13
N ASP A 30 -6.93 -21.36 5.10
CA ASP A 30 -7.30 -19.94 5.07
C ASP A 30 -8.73 -19.77 4.57
N ILE A 31 -9.58 -19.13 5.38
CA ILE A 31 -10.96 -18.79 5.01
C ILE A 31 -11.04 -17.30 4.73
N GLY A 32 -11.50 -16.93 3.53
CA GLY A 32 -11.77 -15.56 3.17
C GLY A 32 -12.88 -14.93 4.01
N ILE A 33 -12.72 -13.66 4.39
CA ILE A 33 -13.73 -12.87 5.09
C ILE A 33 -14.28 -11.80 4.17
N SER A 34 -15.61 -11.71 4.07
CA SER A 34 -16.31 -10.63 3.38
C SER A 34 -17.20 -9.87 4.36
N PHE A 35 -16.90 -8.61 4.61
CA PHE A 35 -17.76 -7.76 5.41
C PHE A 35 -18.94 -7.21 4.60
N SER A 36 -20.05 -6.92 5.28
CA SER A 36 -21.23 -6.36 4.63
C SER A 36 -20.96 -4.94 4.11
N SER A 37 -21.57 -4.59 2.97
CA SER A 37 -21.44 -3.26 2.39
C SER A 37 -21.89 -2.16 3.36
N ASP A 38 -22.93 -2.43 4.16
CA ASP A 38 -23.45 -1.48 5.15
C ASP A 38 -22.43 -1.20 6.27
N VAL A 39 -21.66 -2.21 6.68
CA VAL A 39 -20.57 -2.02 7.64
C VAL A 39 -19.44 -1.20 7.02
N LEU A 40 -19.01 -1.55 5.79
CA LEU A 40 -17.89 -0.87 5.11
C LEU A 40 -18.19 0.61 4.80
N THR A 41 -19.45 0.97 4.57
CA THR A 41 -19.87 2.35 4.28
C THR A 41 -20.34 3.14 5.51
N SER A 42 -20.52 2.47 6.63
CA SER A 42 -21.00 3.10 7.88
C SER A 42 -19.87 3.74 8.68
N LYS A 43 -20.27 4.55 9.69
CA LYS A 43 -19.31 5.06 10.68
C LYS A 43 -18.57 3.96 11.45
N LYS A 44 -19.07 2.72 11.47
CA LYS A 44 -18.36 1.60 12.10
C LYS A 44 -17.02 1.30 11.43
N ALA A 45 -16.91 1.53 10.11
CA ALA A 45 -15.67 1.33 9.39
C ALA A 45 -14.54 2.32 9.80
N THR A 46 -14.88 3.43 10.46
CA THR A 46 -13.89 4.43 10.90
C THR A 46 -13.32 4.17 12.30
N PHE A 47 -13.90 3.21 13.03
CA PHE A 47 -13.49 2.89 14.40
C PHE A 47 -13.09 1.42 14.50
N ASP A 48 -12.21 1.12 15.45
CA ASP A 48 -11.88 -0.25 15.79
C ASP A 48 -13.09 -0.95 16.41
N ASN A 49 -13.37 -2.14 15.97
CA ASN A 49 -14.49 -2.93 16.45
C ASN A 49 -13.98 -4.21 17.11
N LEU A 50 -14.25 -4.38 18.39
CA LEU A 50 -14.00 -5.64 19.07
C LEU A 50 -15.06 -6.65 18.64
N VAL A 51 -14.62 -7.75 18.05
CA VAL A 51 -15.47 -8.83 17.54
C VAL A 51 -15.07 -10.17 18.13
N GLN A 52 -16.01 -11.09 18.19
CA GLN A 52 -15.75 -12.47 18.57
C GLN A 52 -16.22 -13.40 17.43
N PRO A 53 -15.29 -13.82 16.52
CA PRO A 53 -15.65 -14.70 15.42
C PRO A 53 -16.15 -16.06 15.89
N GLU A 54 -17.04 -16.65 15.11
CA GLU A 54 -17.60 -17.99 15.34
C GLU A 54 -17.24 -18.90 14.17
N ILE A 55 -16.66 -20.07 14.47
CA ILE A 55 -16.40 -21.12 13.49
C ILE A 55 -17.38 -22.26 13.72
N LYS A 56 -17.98 -22.75 12.63
CA LYS A 56 -18.76 -23.98 12.57
C LYS A 56 -18.13 -24.94 11.57
N VAL A 57 -18.02 -26.19 11.96
CA VAL A 57 -17.48 -27.25 11.10
C VAL A 57 -18.51 -28.36 11.03
N THR A 58 -19.04 -28.62 9.83
CA THR A 58 -19.95 -29.72 9.55
C THR A 58 -19.19 -30.81 8.84
N TYR A 59 -19.23 -32.06 9.36
CA TYR A 59 -18.52 -33.19 8.80
C TYR A 59 -19.29 -34.48 8.94
N LYS A 60 -18.98 -35.49 8.12
CA LYS A 60 -19.57 -36.80 8.21
C LYS A 60 -18.62 -37.76 8.94
N GLN A 61 -19.14 -38.45 9.95
CA GLN A 61 -18.43 -39.50 10.66
C GLN A 61 -19.31 -40.75 10.71
N SER A 62 -18.84 -41.87 10.17
CA SER A 62 -19.59 -43.12 10.10
C SER A 62 -20.95 -43.02 9.41
N GLY A 63 -21.08 -42.10 8.43
CA GLY A 63 -22.32 -41.84 7.71
C GLY A 63 -23.27 -40.83 8.36
N GLU A 64 -23.03 -40.44 9.59
CA GLU A 64 -23.79 -39.42 10.31
C GLU A 64 -23.15 -38.05 10.16
N GLU A 65 -23.99 -37.00 9.97
CA GLU A 65 -23.55 -35.62 9.97
C GLU A 65 -23.34 -35.14 11.40
N LYS A 66 -22.20 -34.50 11.64
CA LYS A 66 -21.81 -33.93 12.93
C LYS A 66 -21.45 -32.48 12.77
N LEU A 67 -21.77 -31.71 13.81
CA LEU A 67 -21.49 -30.28 13.91
C LEU A 67 -20.54 -30.00 15.09
N ALA A 68 -19.42 -29.36 14.82
CA ALA A 68 -18.58 -28.75 15.83
C ALA A 68 -18.69 -27.22 15.69
N GLN A 69 -18.80 -26.51 16.81
CA GLN A 69 -18.84 -25.04 16.82
C GLN A 69 -17.93 -24.50 17.91
N LYS A 70 -17.19 -23.45 17.59
CA LYS A 70 -16.31 -22.77 18.53
C LYS A 70 -16.41 -21.24 18.34
N LYS A 71 -16.51 -20.52 19.43
CA LYS A 71 -16.23 -19.08 19.45
C LYS A 71 -14.72 -18.91 19.56
N MET A 72 -14.18 -18.07 18.71
CA MET A 72 -12.77 -17.71 18.73
C MET A 72 -12.50 -16.68 19.85
N GLU A 73 -11.25 -16.40 20.09
CA GLU A 73 -10.84 -15.29 20.94
C GLU A 73 -11.32 -13.96 20.33
N SER A 74 -11.61 -13.02 21.22
CA SER A 74 -12.01 -11.69 20.78
C SER A 74 -10.83 -11.02 20.08
N SER A 75 -11.09 -10.42 18.93
CA SER A 75 -10.11 -9.75 18.10
C SER A 75 -10.62 -8.40 17.62
N TYR A 76 -9.73 -7.49 17.30
CA TYR A 76 -10.11 -6.21 16.72
C TYR A 76 -10.19 -6.29 15.20
N VAL A 77 -11.27 -5.78 14.63
CA VAL A 77 -11.33 -5.34 13.25
C VAL A 77 -10.96 -3.86 13.26
N LEU A 78 -9.81 -3.55 12.68
CA LEU A 78 -9.27 -2.19 12.67
C LEU A 78 -10.15 -1.25 11.85
N GLY A 79 -10.23 0.00 12.29
CA GLY A 79 -10.90 1.05 11.54
C GLY A 79 -10.17 1.38 10.23
N LYS A 80 -10.92 1.99 9.30
CA LYS A 80 -10.39 2.45 8.02
C LYS A 80 -9.20 3.38 8.27
N GLY A 81 -8.11 3.16 7.56
CA GLY A 81 -6.89 3.95 7.67
C GLY A 81 -5.86 3.40 8.65
N LYS A 82 -6.17 2.36 9.42
CA LYS A 82 -5.22 1.76 10.37
C LYS A 82 -4.52 0.55 9.81
N LEU A 83 -3.22 0.47 10.04
CA LEU A 83 -2.40 -0.71 9.76
C LEU A 83 -1.40 -0.98 10.91
N THR A 84 -0.74 -2.14 10.86
CA THR A 84 0.45 -2.42 11.66
C THR A 84 1.60 -2.76 10.73
N TRP A 85 2.81 -2.40 11.11
CA TRP A 85 4.02 -2.69 10.33
C TRP A 85 4.60 -4.09 10.60
N SER A 86 3.92 -4.92 11.39
CA SER A 86 4.22 -6.34 11.48
C SER A 86 4.07 -7.07 10.14
N ASN A 87 3.22 -6.56 9.26
CA ASN A 87 3.13 -6.96 7.85
C ASN A 87 3.20 -5.70 6.96
N PRO A 88 4.39 -5.29 6.50
CA PRO A 88 4.56 -4.08 5.68
C PRO A 88 3.84 -4.15 4.32
N ASP A 89 3.54 -5.34 3.81
CA ASP A 89 2.79 -5.50 2.56
C ASP A 89 1.38 -4.89 2.63
N MET A 90 0.85 -4.68 3.85
CA MET A 90 -0.45 -4.05 4.05
C MET A 90 -0.53 -2.62 3.51
N ILE A 91 0.59 -1.92 3.33
CA ILE A 91 0.60 -0.59 2.67
C ILE A 91 0.02 -0.66 1.24
N ALA A 92 0.14 -1.80 0.57
CA ALA A 92 -0.44 -1.99 -0.76
C ALA A 92 -1.98 -1.84 -0.78
N CYS A 93 -2.66 -2.05 0.35
CA CYS A 93 -4.11 -1.83 0.48
C CYS A 93 -4.50 -0.35 0.37
N TYR A 94 -3.56 0.55 0.56
CA TYR A 94 -3.75 2.01 0.43
C TYR A 94 -3.44 2.52 -0.98
N VAL A 95 -2.95 1.67 -1.87
CA VAL A 95 -2.76 2.01 -3.29
C VAL A 95 -4.10 1.90 -4.01
N THR A 96 -4.75 3.03 -4.26
CA THR A 96 -6.11 3.11 -4.81
C THR A 96 -6.14 3.84 -6.16
N PRO A 97 -5.58 3.27 -7.24
CA PRO A 97 -5.44 3.93 -8.54
C PRO A 97 -6.78 4.21 -9.22
N ALA A 98 -7.82 3.46 -8.87
CA ALA A 98 -9.17 3.63 -9.43
C ALA A 98 -10.04 4.63 -8.64
N ASP A 99 -9.53 5.25 -7.56
CA ASP A 99 -10.24 6.32 -6.88
C ASP A 99 -10.50 7.48 -7.83
N ALA A 100 -11.74 7.98 -7.87
CA ALA A 100 -12.16 9.00 -8.83
C ALA A 100 -11.40 10.33 -8.67
N VAL A 101 -10.93 10.65 -7.45
CA VAL A 101 -10.14 11.87 -7.19
C VAL A 101 -8.72 11.67 -7.71
N VAL A 102 -8.13 10.49 -7.50
CA VAL A 102 -6.81 10.11 -8.01
C VAL A 102 -6.80 10.10 -9.54
N ASP A 103 -7.78 9.43 -10.16
CA ASP A 103 -7.91 9.36 -11.62
C ASP A 103 -8.05 10.75 -12.23
N LYS A 104 -8.94 11.58 -11.67
CA LYS A 104 -9.15 12.95 -12.16
C LYS A 104 -7.89 13.80 -12.02
N PHE A 105 -7.18 13.69 -10.91
CA PHE A 105 -5.91 14.42 -10.70
C PHE A 105 -4.87 14.00 -11.73
N ALA A 106 -4.59 12.70 -11.87
CA ALA A 106 -3.61 12.18 -12.79
C ALA A 106 -3.91 12.60 -14.25
N ARG A 107 -5.14 12.37 -14.73
CA ARG A 107 -5.53 12.69 -16.10
C ARG A 107 -5.42 14.17 -16.41
N ASN A 108 -5.88 15.04 -15.50
CA ASN A 108 -5.86 16.49 -15.73
C ASN A 108 -4.45 17.00 -15.91
N PHE A 109 -3.53 16.61 -15.02
CA PHE A 109 -2.14 17.09 -15.09
C PHE A 109 -1.39 16.47 -16.28
N ILE A 110 -1.54 15.18 -16.53
CA ILE A 110 -0.90 14.53 -17.68
C ILE A 110 -1.40 15.14 -18.99
N GLN A 111 -2.70 15.33 -19.15
CA GLN A 111 -3.27 15.91 -20.37
C GLN A 111 -2.77 17.34 -20.60
N TYR A 112 -2.66 18.13 -19.54
CA TYR A 112 -2.26 19.53 -19.64
C TYR A 112 -0.76 19.71 -19.93
N TYR A 113 0.11 18.94 -19.24
CA TYR A 113 1.55 19.15 -19.30
C TYR A 113 2.29 18.30 -20.33
N THR A 114 1.72 17.21 -20.82
CA THR A 114 2.37 16.38 -21.86
C THR A 114 2.80 17.20 -23.09
N PRO A 115 1.99 18.10 -23.65
CA PRO A 115 2.41 18.92 -24.79
C PRO A 115 3.54 19.89 -24.45
N VAL A 116 3.66 20.32 -23.20
CA VAL A 116 4.69 21.27 -22.74
C VAL A 116 6.08 20.61 -22.68
N LEU A 117 6.13 19.35 -22.30
CA LEU A 117 7.37 18.56 -22.17
C LEU A 117 7.86 17.94 -23.49
N ASN A 118 7.25 18.22 -24.60
CA ASN A 118 7.20 17.50 -25.87
C ASN A 118 6.52 16.10 -25.75
N ASP A 119 5.93 15.65 -26.88
CA ASP A 119 5.10 14.45 -26.90
C ASP A 119 5.86 13.18 -26.50
N TYR A 120 7.13 13.07 -26.84
CA TYR A 120 7.90 11.85 -26.55
C TYR A 120 8.22 11.73 -25.05
N PHE A 121 8.80 12.78 -24.47
CA PHE A 121 9.21 12.78 -23.06
C PHE A 121 8.01 12.77 -22.12
N GLY A 122 6.99 13.59 -22.38
CA GLY A 122 5.76 13.63 -21.57
C GLY A 122 4.96 12.34 -21.57
N ARG A 123 5.18 11.44 -22.54
CA ARG A 123 4.56 10.10 -22.59
C ARG A 123 5.44 9.01 -21.99
N SER A 124 6.70 9.27 -21.70
CA SER A 124 7.57 8.33 -20.98
C SER A 124 7.15 8.18 -19.51
N ASN A 125 7.50 7.06 -18.88
CA ASN A 125 7.22 6.86 -17.46
C ASN A 125 7.91 7.95 -16.61
N LEU A 126 9.16 8.28 -16.94
CA LEU A 126 9.90 9.36 -16.27
C LEU A 126 9.19 10.72 -16.44
N GLY A 127 8.79 11.08 -17.66
CA GLY A 127 8.08 12.35 -17.90
C GLY A 127 6.76 12.45 -17.13
N ARG A 128 6.00 11.35 -17.09
CA ARG A 128 4.75 11.27 -16.32
C ARG A 128 5.00 11.37 -14.82
N ALA A 129 6.04 10.73 -14.30
CA ALA A 129 6.42 10.84 -12.89
C ALA A 129 6.79 12.27 -12.50
N ILE A 130 7.58 12.96 -13.33
CA ILE A 130 7.92 14.39 -13.13
C ILE A 130 6.66 15.25 -13.08
N ILE A 131 5.76 15.10 -14.08
CA ILE A 131 4.51 15.87 -14.13
C ILE A 131 3.70 15.66 -12.84
N LEU A 132 3.49 14.40 -12.44
CA LEU A 132 2.65 14.09 -11.30
C LEU A 132 3.27 14.55 -9.98
N PHE A 133 4.56 14.31 -9.79
CA PHE A 133 5.24 14.72 -8.55
C PHE A 133 5.25 16.24 -8.38
N ASP A 134 5.64 16.98 -9.42
CA ASP A 134 5.67 18.44 -9.36
C ASP A 134 4.25 19.01 -9.24
N ALA A 135 3.25 18.34 -9.85
CA ALA A 135 1.84 18.69 -9.70
C ALA A 135 1.34 18.58 -8.26
N LEU A 136 1.80 17.59 -7.49
CA LEU A 136 1.44 17.45 -6.07
C LEU A 136 1.91 18.69 -5.29
N GLY A 137 3.14 19.15 -5.53
CA GLY A 137 3.66 20.37 -4.92
C GLY A 137 2.87 21.61 -5.32
N ILE A 138 2.54 21.77 -6.62
CA ILE A 138 1.72 22.87 -7.13
C ILE A 138 0.31 22.83 -6.52
N HIS A 139 -0.24 21.63 -6.32
CA HIS A 139 -1.54 21.44 -5.66
C HIS A 139 -1.52 21.86 -4.19
N GLY A 140 -0.32 22.02 -3.61
CA GLY A 140 -0.11 22.49 -2.24
C GLY A 140 0.00 21.35 -1.21
N LEU A 141 0.39 20.14 -1.64
CA LEU A 141 0.73 19.09 -0.68
C LEU A 141 2.00 19.43 0.08
N VAL A 142 2.00 19.12 1.36
CA VAL A 142 3.15 19.30 2.24
C VAL A 142 3.37 18.02 3.08
N TYR A 143 4.64 17.72 3.29
CA TYR A 143 5.05 16.71 4.25
C TYR A 143 4.94 17.26 5.67
N ASN A 144 4.32 16.47 6.56
CA ASN A 144 4.31 16.74 7.98
C ASN A 144 4.34 15.41 8.73
N ILE A 145 5.15 15.34 9.78
CA ILE A 145 5.23 14.15 10.63
C ILE A 145 3.89 14.00 11.37
N ASP A 146 3.36 12.77 11.40
CA ASP A 146 2.20 12.47 12.22
C ASP A 146 2.54 12.65 13.70
N LEU A 147 1.73 13.46 14.40
CA LEU A 147 1.90 13.75 15.81
C LEU A 147 1.16 12.74 16.70
N GLU A 148 0.18 12.02 16.15
CA GLU A 148 -0.66 11.07 16.91
C GLU A 148 -0.03 9.67 16.95
N THR A 149 0.67 9.29 15.88
CA THR A 149 1.43 8.03 15.78
C THR A 149 2.84 8.32 15.28
N PRO A 150 3.72 8.93 16.12
CA PRO A 150 5.07 9.23 15.70
C PRO A 150 5.77 7.94 15.28
N PHE A 151 6.31 7.93 14.08
CA PHE A 151 6.99 6.77 13.52
C PHE A 151 8.11 6.21 14.44
N LEU A 152 8.65 7.04 15.30
CA LEU A 152 9.63 6.62 16.33
C LEU A 152 9.07 5.56 17.30
N ASP A 153 7.81 5.68 17.68
CA ASP A 153 7.16 4.71 18.57
C ASP A 153 6.88 3.38 17.85
N ILE A 154 6.64 3.44 16.54
CA ILE A 154 6.38 2.28 15.67
C ILE A 154 7.69 1.57 15.32
N ALA A 155 8.80 2.28 15.20
CA ALA A 155 10.10 1.69 14.89
C ALA A 155 10.57 0.70 15.99
N ASP A 156 10.15 0.93 17.24
CA ASP A 156 10.45 0.05 18.37
C ASP A 156 9.40 -1.07 18.57
N ASP A 157 8.15 -0.84 18.11
CA ASP A 157 7.07 -1.84 18.18
C ASP A 157 6.25 -1.89 16.86
N LYS A 158 6.64 -2.79 15.98
CA LYS A 158 5.94 -3.01 14.69
C LYS A 158 4.47 -3.46 14.82
N SER A 159 4.04 -3.85 16.01
CA SER A 159 2.65 -4.20 16.30
C SER A 159 1.80 -3.00 16.67
N ALA A 160 2.41 -1.84 16.93
CA ALA A 160 1.70 -0.58 17.16
C ALA A 160 0.87 -0.21 15.92
N PHE A 161 -0.25 0.45 16.18
CA PHE A 161 -1.12 0.90 15.09
C PHE A 161 -0.62 2.22 14.52
N ASP A 162 -0.52 2.24 13.21
CA ASP A 162 -0.29 3.43 12.41
C ASP A 162 -1.54 3.84 11.65
N THR A 163 -1.61 5.09 11.20
CA THR A 163 -2.74 5.63 10.46
C THR A 163 -2.30 6.15 9.10
N VAL A 164 -2.71 5.45 8.05
CA VAL A 164 -2.42 5.83 6.67
C VAL A 164 -3.65 6.43 6.00
N LYS A 165 -3.52 7.60 5.40
CA LYS A 165 -4.56 8.26 4.62
C LYS A 165 -4.69 7.65 3.24
N TYR A 166 -5.93 7.48 2.81
CA TYR A 166 -6.15 7.10 1.41
C TYR A 166 -5.78 8.25 0.46
N PRO A 167 -5.25 7.95 -0.73
CA PRO A 167 -4.82 8.93 -1.72
C PRO A 167 -5.83 10.01 -2.06
N GLY A 168 -7.12 9.65 -2.16
CA GLY A 168 -8.18 10.64 -2.38
C GLY A 168 -8.37 11.60 -1.20
N ASP A 169 -8.16 11.13 0.04
CA ASP A 169 -8.19 11.97 1.24
C ASP A 169 -6.96 12.87 1.28
N MET A 170 -5.76 12.32 0.97
CA MET A 170 -4.52 13.09 0.87
C MET A 170 -4.61 14.26 -0.12
N LEU A 171 -5.20 14.05 -1.31
CA LEU A 171 -5.41 15.11 -2.29
C LEU A 171 -6.36 16.22 -1.80
N ARG A 172 -7.29 15.91 -0.88
CA ARG A 172 -8.16 16.91 -0.26
C ARG A 172 -7.51 17.65 0.90
N ASP A 173 -6.87 16.91 1.80
CA ASP A 173 -6.32 17.42 3.05
C ASP A 173 -4.98 18.13 2.84
N LYS A 174 -4.22 17.69 1.84
CA LYS A 174 -2.93 18.26 1.39
C LYS A 174 -1.81 18.19 2.41
N ILE A 175 -1.94 17.36 3.42
CA ILE A 175 -0.94 17.17 4.46
C ILE A 175 -0.86 15.70 4.84
N GLY A 176 0.34 15.16 4.91
CA GLY A 176 0.60 13.78 5.29
C GLY A 176 2.07 13.49 5.51
N ASP A 177 2.35 12.30 5.98
CA ASP A 177 3.70 11.83 6.26
C ASP A 177 4.27 10.91 5.17
N CYS A 178 5.26 10.07 5.51
CA CYS A 178 6.01 9.30 4.50
C CYS A 178 5.17 8.22 3.82
N ASP A 179 4.33 7.50 4.56
CA ASP A 179 3.48 6.43 4.03
C ASP A 179 2.29 6.99 3.24
N ASP A 180 1.66 8.05 3.73
CA ASP A 180 0.61 8.79 3.04
C ASP A 180 1.04 9.26 1.65
N LEU A 181 2.20 9.94 1.59
CA LEU A 181 2.74 10.48 0.35
C LEU A 181 3.24 9.38 -0.60
N THR A 182 3.80 8.32 -0.03
CA THR A 182 4.26 7.15 -0.80
C THR A 182 3.08 6.39 -1.41
N ALA A 183 2.01 6.14 -0.63
CA ALA A 183 0.78 5.52 -1.13
C ALA A 183 0.09 6.38 -2.20
N LEU A 184 0.05 7.70 -2.01
CA LEU A 184 -0.51 8.63 -2.99
C LEU A 184 0.29 8.61 -4.30
N PHE A 185 1.62 8.77 -4.25
CA PHE A 185 2.43 8.77 -5.47
C PHE A 185 2.37 7.41 -6.17
N GLY A 186 2.44 6.29 -5.42
CA GLY A 186 2.24 4.94 -5.95
C GLY A 186 0.89 4.78 -6.65
N SER A 187 -0.18 5.32 -6.08
CA SER A 187 -1.52 5.28 -6.68
C SER A 187 -1.61 6.06 -7.99
N LEU A 188 -0.99 7.24 -8.05
CA LEU A 188 -0.93 8.05 -9.27
C LEU A 188 -0.16 7.34 -10.39
N MET A 189 0.96 6.70 -10.06
CA MET A 189 1.74 5.92 -11.02
C MET A 189 0.98 4.70 -11.51
N ALA A 190 0.36 3.94 -10.59
CA ALA A 190 -0.45 2.77 -10.91
C ALA A 190 -1.70 3.13 -11.76
N ASN A 191 -2.30 4.31 -11.56
CA ASN A 191 -3.40 4.82 -12.41
C ASN A 191 -2.97 4.96 -13.88
N LEU A 192 -1.70 5.28 -14.12
CA LEU A 192 -1.11 5.38 -15.47
C LEU A 192 -0.56 4.05 -15.99
N GLY A 193 -0.74 2.94 -15.25
CA GLY A 193 -0.20 1.63 -15.60
C GLY A 193 1.30 1.50 -15.42
N ILE A 194 1.91 2.34 -14.56
CA ILE A 194 3.33 2.31 -14.26
C ILE A 194 3.52 1.52 -12.97
N GLU A 195 4.34 0.47 -13.02
CA GLU A 195 4.64 -0.34 -11.84
C GLU A 195 5.44 0.43 -10.80
N THR A 196 5.13 0.18 -9.54
CA THR A 196 5.83 0.74 -8.38
C THR A 196 6.23 -0.36 -7.40
N MET A 197 7.29 -0.11 -6.66
CA MET A 197 7.70 -0.88 -5.49
C MET A 197 7.85 0.08 -4.30
N PHE A 198 7.42 -0.36 -3.14
CA PHE A 198 7.66 0.34 -1.89
C PHE A 198 8.87 -0.24 -1.18
N LEU A 199 9.64 0.61 -0.55
CA LEU A 199 10.87 0.29 0.13
C LEU A 199 10.71 0.78 1.57
N ASP A 200 10.51 -0.15 2.49
CA ASP A 200 10.42 0.12 3.92
C ASP A 200 11.78 -0.08 4.59
N VAL A 201 12.16 0.87 5.42
CA VAL A 201 13.41 0.85 6.18
C VAL A 201 13.08 0.98 7.65
N PHE A 202 13.29 -0.09 8.39
CA PHE A 202 13.17 -0.06 9.84
C PHE A 202 14.53 -0.19 10.50
N LYS A 203 14.98 0.88 11.15
CA LYS A 203 16.18 0.89 12.00
C LYS A 203 15.76 1.24 13.43
N PRO A 204 16.51 0.80 14.46
CA PRO A 204 16.24 1.26 15.84
C PRO A 204 16.18 2.79 15.91
N GLY A 205 15.06 3.31 16.39
CA GLY A 205 14.80 4.75 16.49
C GLY A 205 14.58 5.50 15.16
N ALA A 206 14.46 4.78 14.04
CA ALA A 206 14.15 5.38 12.75
C ALA A 206 13.45 4.37 11.83
N GLY A 207 12.39 4.81 11.19
CA GLY A 207 11.75 4.05 10.14
C GLY A 207 11.33 4.99 9.04
N HIS A 208 11.25 4.46 7.85
CA HIS A 208 10.94 5.25 6.68
C HIS A 208 10.43 4.38 5.55
N ILE A 209 9.50 4.92 4.78
CA ILE A 209 9.05 4.29 3.56
C ILE A 209 9.19 5.28 2.41
N PHE A 210 9.64 4.78 1.26
CA PHE A 210 9.70 5.53 0.01
C PHE A 210 9.37 4.61 -1.17
N VAL A 211 9.27 5.15 -2.37
CA VAL A 211 8.79 4.44 -3.55
C VAL A 211 9.83 4.45 -4.66
N MET A 212 9.85 3.39 -5.47
CA MET A 212 10.48 3.42 -6.78
C MET A 212 9.50 2.99 -7.86
N PHE A 213 9.68 3.48 -9.09
CA PHE A 213 8.84 3.15 -10.23
C PHE A 213 9.65 2.66 -11.42
N ASP A 214 9.03 1.82 -12.26
CA ASP A 214 9.61 1.36 -13.51
C ASP A 214 9.76 2.52 -14.50
N SER A 215 11.00 2.85 -14.85
CA SER A 215 11.31 3.92 -15.83
C SER A 215 10.83 3.62 -17.25
N GLY A 216 10.55 2.33 -17.54
CA GLY A 216 10.30 1.84 -18.89
C GLY A 216 11.56 1.75 -19.77
N ILE A 217 12.76 2.03 -19.21
CA ILE A 217 14.05 1.94 -19.88
C ILE A 217 14.61 0.52 -19.66
N LYS A 218 15.26 -0.03 -20.66
CA LYS A 218 15.89 -1.35 -20.53
C LYS A 218 17.25 -1.25 -19.84
N PRO A 219 17.68 -2.31 -19.11
CA PRO A 219 18.96 -2.32 -18.41
C PRO A 219 20.18 -2.04 -19.29
N ASP A 220 20.16 -2.52 -20.53
CA ASP A 220 21.24 -2.29 -21.51
C ASP A 220 21.30 -0.86 -22.07
N GLU A 221 20.26 -0.08 -21.83
CA GLU A 221 20.16 1.32 -22.24
C GLU A 221 20.50 2.33 -21.12
N VAL A 222 20.75 1.88 -19.87
CA VAL A 222 21.01 2.76 -18.72
C VAL A 222 22.05 3.83 -19.03
N LYS A 223 23.22 3.43 -19.55
CA LYS A 223 24.33 4.34 -19.90
C LYS A 223 23.98 5.38 -20.99
N LYS A 224 22.95 5.11 -21.77
CA LYS A 224 22.48 6.04 -22.80
C LYS A 224 21.63 7.18 -22.22
N TYR A 225 20.87 6.89 -21.15
CA TYR A 225 19.89 7.81 -20.60
C TYR A 225 20.32 8.46 -19.27
N PHE A 226 21.19 7.79 -18.51
CA PHE A 226 21.61 8.26 -17.19
C PHE A 226 23.13 8.50 -17.15
N LEU A 227 23.53 9.66 -16.63
CA LEU A 227 24.93 10.04 -16.47
C LEU A 227 25.57 9.33 -15.28
N ASP A 228 24.80 9.08 -14.22
CA ASP A 228 25.22 8.34 -13.03
C ASP A 228 24.33 7.12 -12.84
N GLU A 229 24.95 5.94 -12.96
CA GLU A 229 24.24 4.66 -12.80
C GLU A 229 23.79 4.43 -11.33
N ASN A 230 24.36 5.15 -10.36
CA ASN A 230 23.94 5.08 -8.96
C ASN A 230 22.62 5.80 -8.68
N GLU A 231 22.11 6.58 -9.63
CA GLU A 231 20.81 7.25 -9.51
C GLU A 231 19.63 6.35 -9.88
N VAL A 232 19.90 5.14 -10.37
CA VAL A 232 18.87 4.16 -10.76
C VAL A 232 19.15 2.79 -10.17
N VAL A 233 18.12 1.95 -10.10
CA VAL A 233 18.21 0.58 -9.59
C VAL A 233 17.88 -0.39 -10.71
N VAL A 234 18.76 -1.32 -11.00
CA VAL A 234 18.50 -2.41 -11.95
C VAL A 234 18.09 -3.65 -11.15
N LEU A 235 16.81 -4.03 -11.28
CA LEU A 235 16.23 -5.15 -10.57
C LEU A 235 15.18 -5.84 -11.44
N ASN A 236 15.16 -7.18 -11.46
CA ASN A 236 14.20 -7.99 -12.22
C ASN A 236 14.10 -7.59 -13.71
N ASN A 237 15.25 -7.34 -14.34
CA ASN A 237 15.35 -6.92 -15.74
C ASN A 237 14.62 -5.60 -16.08
N LYS A 238 14.45 -4.72 -15.09
CA LYS A 238 13.88 -3.38 -15.20
C LYS A 238 14.81 -2.35 -14.59
N VAL A 239 14.63 -1.10 -15.00
CA VAL A 239 15.34 0.05 -14.45
C VAL A 239 14.34 0.88 -13.64
N TRP A 240 14.57 0.92 -12.36
CA TRP A 240 13.72 1.60 -11.38
C TRP A 240 14.31 2.94 -10.97
N ILE A 241 13.46 3.92 -10.76
CA ILE A 241 13.82 5.25 -10.26
C ILE A 241 13.30 5.39 -8.84
N PRO A 242 14.18 5.45 -7.83
CA PRO A 242 13.78 5.69 -6.44
C PRO A 242 13.38 7.14 -6.23
N VAL A 243 12.31 7.38 -5.47
CA VAL A 243 11.76 8.70 -5.20
C VAL A 243 11.46 8.87 -3.71
N GLU A 244 12.03 9.91 -3.12
CA GLU A 244 11.72 10.33 -1.76
C GLU A 244 10.46 11.21 -1.77
N ALA A 245 9.30 10.59 -1.51
CA ALA A 245 8.01 11.26 -1.64
C ALA A 245 7.82 12.41 -0.63
N THR A 246 8.52 12.39 0.52
CA THR A 246 8.46 13.44 1.53
C THR A 246 9.04 14.78 1.05
N LEU A 247 9.75 14.78 -0.06
CA LEU A 247 10.24 16.01 -0.71
C LEU A 247 9.19 16.66 -1.64
N VAL A 248 7.92 16.27 -1.53
CA VAL A 248 6.81 16.95 -2.23
C VAL A 248 6.91 18.47 -2.04
N GLY A 249 6.69 19.24 -3.12
CA GLY A 249 6.90 20.70 -3.13
C GLY A 249 8.32 21.14 -3.47
N LYS A 250 9.27 20.20 -3.54
CA LYS A 250 10.59 20.42 -4.18
C LYS A 250 10.55 19.85 -5.61
N PRO A 251 11.46 20.27 -6.51
CA PRO A 251 11.53 19.68 -7.85
C PRO A 251 11.71 18.15 -7.80
N PHE A 252 11.08 17.44 -8.69
CA PHE A 252 11.17 15.96 -8.79
C PHE A 252 12.61 15.44 -8.73
N PHE A 253 13.55 16.10 -9.40
CA PHE A 253 14.96 15.66 -9.40
C PHE A 253 15.61 15.68 -8.02
N SER A 254 15.14 16.52 -7.09
CA SER A 254 15.60 16.51 -5.69
C SER A 254 15.09 15.26 -4.98
N ALA A 255 13.84 14.87 -5.20
CA ALA A 255 13.24 13.68 -4.63
C ALA A 255 13.87 12.41 -5.20
N TRP A 256 14.14 12.36 -6.49
CA TRP A 256 14.87 11.28 -7.14
C TRP A 256 16.28 11.11 -6.56
N LYS A 257 17.08 12.18 -6.55
CA LYS A 257 18.44 12.12 -5.99
C LYS A 257 18.47 11.65 -4.56
N GLN A 258 17.56 12.13 -3.73
CA GLN A 258 17.46 11.70 -2.32
C GLN A 258 17.01 10.24 -2.21
N GLY A 259 16.05 9.79 -3.00
CA GLY A 259 15.63 8.40 -3.06
C GLY A 259 16.76 7.46 -3.47
N ALA A 260 17.55 7.84 -4.47
CA ALA A 260 18.72 7.08 -4.91
C ALA A 260 19.81 6.99 -3.82
N LEU A 261 20.07 8.08 -3.11
CA LEU A 261 21.02 8.09 -1.98
C LEU A 261 20.55 7.13 -0.88
N LYS A 262 19.28 7.20 -0.47
CA LYS A 262 18.71 6.30 0.55
C LYS A 262 18.77 4.84 0.13
N TYR A 263 18.43 4.53 -1.12
CA TYR A 263 18.52 3.15 -1.63
C TYR A 263 19.96 2.62 -1.56
N ASN A 264 20.94 3.41 -1.95
CA ASN A 264 22.35 3.00 -1.92
C ASN A 264 22.87 2.83 -0.48
N GLU A 265 22.42 3.68 0.47
CA GLU A 265 22.72 3.53 1.89
C GLU A 265 22.15 2.22 2.45
N MET A 266 20.89 1.89 2.13
CA MET A 266 20.27 0.62 2.53
C MET A 266 21.04 -0.58 2.00
N LYS A 267 21.45 -0.55 0.73
CA LYS A 267 22.21 -1.62 0.10
C LYS A 267 23.56 -1.86 0.76
N ILE A 268 24.24 -0.79 1.21
CA ILE A 268 25.52 -0.87 1.91
C ILE A 268 25.31 -1.50 3.30
N GLU A 269 24.24 -1.18 3.98
CA GLU A 269 23.91 -1.68 5.31
C GLU A 269 23.26 -3.07 5.32
N ASN A 270 23.06 -3.70 4.15
CA ASN A 270 22.42 -5.02 3.97
C ASN A 270 20.94 -5.07 4.45
N TYR A 271 20.19 -3.99 4.26
CA TYR A 271 18.74 -3.96 4.42
C TYR A 271 18.03 -4.37 3.14
#